data_9e25fef7f98d2d418c5e7d790d7382bc
#
_entry.id   9e25fef7f98d2d418c5e7d790d7382bc
#
_cell.length_a   1.000
_cell.length_b   1.000
_cell.length_c   1.000
_cell.angle_alpha   90.00
_cell.angle_beta   90.00
_cell.angle_gamma   90.00
#
_symmetry.space_group_name_H-M   'P 1'
#
loop_
_entity.id
_entity.type
_entity.pdbx_description
1 polymer ?
#
loop_
_entity_poly.entity_id
_entity_poly.type
_entity_poly.pdbx_seq_one_letter_code
_entity_poly.pdbx_strand_id
1 'polypeptide(L)'
;PVPFVTEAFKEKIDKKIVRPTIEGLKKDGMPYKGFVFIGLIKVGEEPKVIEYNVRLGDPETEVVLPRLKTDLLSILTAVHTGRLNEITLEIEPKTAATVMAVSGGYPEAYEKGKQVKGLENTELVFHAGTRLEGEQVVTNGGRVLAATSFGESFNEAVTKSFETLEKIK
;
A
#
# COMPACT_ATOMS: atom_id res chain seq x y z
N PRO A 1 -4.66 -10.44 3.90
CA PRO A 1 -4.86 -11.21 2.67
C PRO A 1 -6.26 -10.94 2.12
N VAL A 2 -6.37 -10.90 0.80
CA VAL A 2 -7.67 -10.77 0.13
C VAL A 2 -8.43 -12.12 0.21
N PRO A 3 -9.78 -12.11 0.22
CA PRO A 3 -10.57 -13.31 0.53
C PRO A 3 -10.33 -14.54 -0.36
N PHE A 4 -9.90 -14.33 -1.61
CA PHE A 4 -9.64 -15.42 -2.56
C PHE A 4 -8.22 -16.03 -2.47
N VAL A 5 -7.34 -15.47 -1.62
CA VAL A 5 -5.98 -15.99 -1.43
C VAL A 5 -5.99 -17.02 -0.30
N THR A 6 -6.15 -18.29 -0.70
CA THR A 6 -6.05 -19.44 0.20
C THR A 6 -4.59 -19.79 0.50
N GLU A 7 -4.34 -20.61 1.53
CA GLU A 7 -2.97 -21.08 1.83
C GLU A 7 -2.36 -21.86 0.64
N ALA A 8 -3.16 -22.71 -0.01
CA ALA A 8 -2.71 -23.43 -1.21
C ALA A 8 -2.32 -22.47 -2.35
N PHE A 9 -3.04 -21.35 -2.50
CA PHE A 9 -2.69 -20.34 -3.50
C PHE A 9 -1.43 -19.56 -3.12
N LYS A 10 -1.21 -19.27 -1.82
CA LYS A 10 0.04 -18.67 -1.32
C LYS A 10 1.25 -19.57 -1.58
N GLU A 11 1.12 -20.88 -1.30
CA GLU A 11 2.19 -21.82 -1.62
C GLU A 11 2.51 -21.86 -3.11
N LYS A 12 1.49 -21.75 -3.97
CA LYS A 12 1.68 -21.69 -5.41
C LYS A 12 2.43 -20.43 -5.83
N ILE A 13 2.08 -19.28 -5.26
CA ILE A 13 2.78 -18.01 -5.47
C ILE A 13 4.25 -18.14 -5.03
N ASP A 14 4.50 -18.67 -3.83
CA ASP A 14 5.85 -18.85 -3.30
C ASP A 14 6.69 -19.71 -4.25
N LYS A 15 6.19 -20.89 -4.60
CA LYS A 15 6.92 -21.84 -5.45
C LYS A 15 7.16 -21.36 -6.87
N LYS A 16 6.16 -20.70 -7.48
CA LYS A 16 6.21 -20.33 -8.91
C LYS A 16 6.78 -18.93 -9.16
N ILE A 17 6.73 -18.04 -8.18
CA ILE A 17 7.07 -16.61 -8.37
C ILE A 17 8.11 -16.15 -7.36
N VAL A 18 7.83 -16.23 -6.05
CA VAL A 18 8.70 -15.60 -5.04
C VAL A 18 10.08 -16.25 -5.01
N ARG A 19 10.14 -17.57 -4.83
CA ARG A 19 11.43 -18.31 -4.80
C ARG A 19 12.22 -18.16 -6.10
N PRO A 20 11.63 -18.40 -7.30
CA PRO A 20 12.35 -18.22 -8.55
C PRO A 20 12.88 -16.79 -8.75
N THR A 21 12.13 -15.77 -8.30
CA THR A 21 12.58 -14.38 -8.37
C THR A 21 13.83 -14.16 -7.51
N ILE A 22 13.81 -14.63 -6.26
CA ILE A 22 14.93 -14.47 -5.32
C ILE A 22 16.15 -15.25 -5.82
N GLU A 23 15.95 -16.49 -6.27
CA GLU A 23 17.02 -17.34 -6.80
C GLU A 23 17.61 -16.79 -8.10
N GLY A 24 16.74 -16.23 -8.99
CA GLY A 24 17.16 -15.57 -10.22
C GLY A 24 18.04 -14.36 -9.95
N LEU A 25 17.61 -13.45 -9.07
CA LEU A 25 18.42 -12.30 -8.67
C LEU A 25 19.79 -12.70 -8.13
N LYS A 26 19.84 -13.74 -7.30
CA LYS A 26 21.10 -14.27 -6.77
C LYS A 26 21.99 -14.86 -7.87
N LYS A 27 21.40 -15.65 -8.78
CA LYS A 27 22.11 -16.27 -9.90
C LYS A 27 22.70 -15.27 -10.88
N ASP A 28 21.95 -14.18 -11.12
CA ASP A 28 22.35 -13.12 -12.05
C ASP A 28 23.33 -12.11 -11.40
N GLY A 29 23.77 -12.37 -10.17
CA GLY A 29 24.71 -11.48 -9.44
C GLY A 29 24.14 -10.13 -9.05
N MET A 30 22.82 -10.05 -8.89
CA MET A 30 22.10 -8.84 -8.48
C MET A 30 21.64 -8.96 -7.01
N PRO A 31 22.54 -8.85 -6.01
CA PRO A 31 22.16 -8.92 -4.61
C PRO A 31 21.27 -7.74 -4.27
N TYR A 32 20.10 -8.03 -3.70
CA TYR A 32 19.14 -7.01 -3.31
C TYR A 32 18.70 -7.19 -1.86
N LYS A 33 18.61 -6.09 -1.12
CA LYS A 33 18.03 -6.02 0.22
C LYS A 33 17.03 -4.89 0.26
N GLY A 34 15.78 -5.18 0.60
CA GLY A 34 14.72 -4.19 0.66
C GLY A 34 13.36 -4.79 0.33
N PHE A 35 12.43 -3.94 -0.09
CA PHE A 35 11.10 -4.35 -0.49
C PHE A 35 11.07 -4.75 -1.95
N VAL A 36 10.50 -5.92 -2.23
CA VAL A 36 10.10 -6.32 -3.58
C VAL A 36 8.58 -6.42 -3.60
N PHE A 37 7.94 -5.49 -4.27
CA PHE A 37 6.51 -5.56 -4.55
C PHE A 37 6.32 -6.37 -5.83
N ILE A 38 5.42 -7.34 -5.79
CA ILE A 38 5.06 -8.18 -6.93
C ILE A 38 3.57 -8.02 -7.19
N GLY A 39 3.23 -7.28 -8.24
CA GLY A 39 1.86 -7.16 -8.72
C GLY A 39 1.40 -8.48 -9.36
N LEU A 40 0.34 -9.06 -8.82
CA LEU A 40 -0.17 -10.36 -9.27
C LEU A 40 -1.62 -10.27 -9.72
N ILE A 41 -1.98 -11.08 -10.71
CA ILE A 41 -3.36 -11.36 -11.11
C ILE A 41 -3.62 -12.85 -11.05
N LYS A 42 -4.80 -13.26 -10.53
CA LYS A 42 -5.26 -14.64 -10.60
C LYS A 42 -5.98 -14.88 -11.92
N VAL A 43 -5.48 -15.80 -12.73
CA VAL A 43 -6.08 -16.23 -14.00
C VAL A 43 -6.45 -17.72 -13.89
N GLY A 44 -7.73 -18.01 -13.76
CA GLY A 44 -8.16 -19.36 -13.35
C GLY A 44 -7.59 -19.69 -11.96
N GLU A 45 -6.86 -20.79 -11.87
CA GLU A 45 -6.18 -21.21 -10.62
C GLU A 45 -4.68 -20.88 -10.61
N GLU A 46 -4.20 -20.00 -11.52
CA GLU A 46 -2.79 -19.68 -11.66
C GLU A 46 -2.49 -18.21 -11.30
N PRO A 47 -1.46 -17.95 -10.47
CA PRO A 47 -0.93 -16.61 -10.29
C PRO A 47 -0.11 -16.20 -11.51
N LYS A 48 -0.34 -14.99 -12.01
CA LYS A 48 0.45 -14.37 -13.07
C LYS A 48 1.02 -13.06 -12.57
N VAL A 49 2.27 -12.78 -12.92
CA VAL A 49 2.94 -11.52 -12.60
C VAL A 49 2.49 -10.45 -13.58
N ILE A 50 2.09 -9.29 -13.07
CA ILE A 50 1.82 -8.08 -13.83
C ILE A 50 3.10 -7.24 -13.88
N GLU A 51 3.69 -6.97 -12.69
CA GLU A 51 4.86 -6.11 -12.57
C GLU A 51 5.70 -6.44 -11.32
N TYR A 52 6.93 -5.98 -11.33
CA TYR A 52 7.81 -5.91 -10.17
C TYR A 52 8.16 -4.46 -9.85
N ASN A 53 8.17 -4.11 -8.57
CA ASN A 53 8.70 -2.84 -8.08
C ASN A 53 9.70 -3.10 -6.95
N VAL A 54 10.83 -2.41 -6.96
CA VAL A 54 11.86 -2.51 -5.90
C VAL A 54 11.61 -1.50 -4.76
N ARG A 55 10.36 -1.24 -4.49
CA ARG A 55 9.84 -0.37 -3.42
C ARG A 55 8.41 -0.77 -3.12
N LEU A 56 7.83 -0.23 -2.06
CA LEU A 56 6.41 -0.42 -1.79
C LEU A 56 5.55 0.25 -2.88
N GLY A 57 4.41 -0.35 -3.16
CA GLY A 57 3.45 0.19 -4.13
C GLY A 57 2.71 1.43 -3.61
N ASP A 58 2.11 2.18 -4.51
CA ASP A 58 1.25 3.32 -4.23
C ASP A 58 -0.05 3.14 -5.04
N PRO A 59 -1.23 3.01 -4.40
CA PRO A 59 -1.52 3.32 -2.98
C PRO A 59 -1.45 2.12 -2.01
N GLU A 60 -0.80 1.02 -2.32
CA GLU A 60 -0.80 -0.19 -1.48
C GLU A 60 -0.08 0.04 -0.14
N THR A 61 0.90 0.93 -0.09
CA THR A 61 1.64 1.28 1.13
C THR A 61 0.71 1.80 2.22
N GLU A 62 -0.26 2.61 1.84
CA GLU A 62 -1.25 3.26 2.71
C GLU A 62 -2.22 2.26 3.35
N VAL A 63 -2.27 1.03 2.84
CA VAL A 63 -3.03 -0.08 3.43
C VAL A 63 -2.11 -1.06 4.17
N VAL A 64 -0.92 -1.33 3.65
CA VAL A 64 -0.03 -2.36 4.19
C VAL A 64 0.64 -1.91 5.47
N LEU A 65 1.24 -0.71 5.48
CA LEU A 65 1.99 -0.21 6.64
C LEU A 65 1.11 0.03 7.87
N PRO A 66 -0.09 0.60 7.79
CA PRO A 66 -0.97 0.74 8.95
C PRO A 66 -1.33 -0.58 9.63
N ARG A 67 -1.33 -1.69 8.90
CA ARG A 67 -1.58 -3.02 9.46
C ARG A 67 -0.36 -3.65 10.12
N LEU A 68 0.81 -3.10 9.92
CA LEU A 68 2.04 -3.63 10.51
C LEU A 68 2.15 -3.16 11.97
N LYS A 69 2.08 -4.10 12.93
CA LYS A 69 2.23 -3.82 14.36
C LYS A 69 3.68 -3.90 14.83
N THR A 70 4.48 -4.72 14.15
CA THR A 70 5.92 -4.78 14.40
C THR A 70 6.57 -3.46 13.98
N ASP A 71 7.46 -2.95 14.82
CA ASP A 71 8.17 -1.69 14.54
C ASP A 71 8.93 -1.74 13.21
N LEU A 72 8.59 -0.82 12.30
CA LEU A 72 9.16 -0.77 10.96
C LEU A 72 10.68 -0.53 10.97
N LEU A 73 11.19 0.29 11.91
CA LEU A 73 12.62 0.56 12.01
C LEU A 73 13.39 -0.70 12.39
N SER A 74 12.83 -1.50 13.31
CA SER A 74 13.40 -2.80 13.68
C SER A 74 13.45 -3.76 12.48
N ILE A 75 12.42 -3.80 11.67
CA ILE A 75 12.38 -4.62 10.43
C ILE A 75 13.46 -4.14 9.46
N LEU A 76 13.55 -2.85 9.18
CA LEU A 76 14.52 -2.28 8.25
C LEU A 76 15.97 -2.53 8.72
N THR A 77 16.20 -2.41 10.03
CA THR A 77 17.50 -2.73 10.65
C THR A 77 17.84 -4.22 10.46
N ALA A 78 16.88 -5.11 10.67
CA ALA A 78 17.06 -6.55 10.46
C ALA A 78 17.32 -6.91 8.99
N VAL A 79 16.65 -6.24 8.04
CA VAL A 79 16.93 -6.36 6.60
C VAL A 79 18.36 -5.96 6.29
N HIS A 80 18.82 -4.80 6.80
CA HIS A 80 20.17 -4.30 6.58
C HIS A 80 21.23 -5.28 7.12
N THR A 81 21.03 -5.76 8.35
CA THR A 81 21.97 -6.67 9.03
C THR A 81 21.84 -8.14 8.61
N GLY A 82 20.88 -8.49 7.75
CA GLY A 82 20.65 -9.87 7.30
C GLY A 82 20.01 -10.78 8.34
N ARG A 83 19.32 -10.22 9.34
CA ARG A 83 18.68 -10.94 10.46
C ARG A 83 17.15 -10.92 10.41
N LEU A 84 16.55 -10.74 9.23
CA LEU A 84 15.10 -10.67 9.08
C LEU A 84 14.39 -11.96 9.56
N ASN A 85 15.06 -13.10 9.48
CA ASN A 85 14.56 -14.39 9.97
C ASN A 85 14.42 -14.45 11.51
N GLU A 86 14.99 -13.49 12.24
CA GLU A 86 14.86 -13.37 13.71
C GLU A 86 13.64 -12.50 14.10
N ILE A 87 13.01 -11.82 13.14
CA ILE A 87 11.85 -10.96 13.37
C ILE A 87 10.55 -11.75 13.20
N THR A 88 9.69 -11.69 14.20
CA THR A 88 8.30 -12.12 14.07
C THR A 88 7.43 -10.94 13.65
N LEU A 89 6.78 -11.04 12.50
CA LEU A 89 5.87 -10.00 12.02
C LEU A 89 4.51 -10.15 12.70
N GLU A 90 4.11 -9.12 13.41
CA GLU A 90 2.76 -8.96 13.95
C GLU A 90 1.96 -8.03 13.06
N ILE A 91 0.77 -8.47 12.67
CA ILE A 91 -0.10 -7.78 11.74
C ILE A 91 -1.47 -7.59 12.38
N GLU A 92 -2.05 -6.40 12.24
CA GLU A 92 -3.42 -6.11 12.64
C GLU A 92 -4.39 -7.05 11.90
N PRO A 93 -5.20 -7.84 12.62
CA PRO A 93 -6.10 -8.82 12.01
C PRO A 93 -7.28 -8.17 11.28
N LYS A 94 -7.66 -6.95 11.64
CA LYS A 94 -8.76 -6.24 10.98
C LYS A 94 -8.48 -6.02 9.50
N THR A 95 -9.54 -5.97 8.71
CA THR A 95 -9.47 -5.56 7.33
C THR A 95 -9.14 -4.06 7.26
N ALA A 96 -8.25 -3.69 6.36
CA ALA A 96 -8.00 -2.29 6.03
C ALA A 96 -8.35 -2.02 4.57
N ALA A 97 -8.88 -0.85 4.30
CA ALA A 97 -9.15 -0.37 2.95
C ALA A 97 -8.68 1.08 2.81
N THR A 98 -8.11 1.39 1.67
CA THR A 98 -7.75 2.76 1.29
C THR A 98 -8.59 3.21 0.12
N VAL A 99 -9.07 4.46 0.18
CA VAL A 99 -9.78 5.12 -0.93
C VAL A 99 -9.00 6.36 -1.33
N MET A 100 -8.67 6.44 -2.62
CA MET A 100 -7.90 7.56 -3.16
C MET A 100 -8.83 8.68 -3.62
N ALA A 101 -8.67 9.87 -3.04
CA ALA A 101 -9.25 11.10 -3.56
C ALA A 101 -8.41 11.62 -4.72
N VAL A 102 -9.05 11.95 -5.82
CA VAL A 102 -8.40 12.41 -7.05
C VAL A 102 -8.90 13.79 -7.46
N SER A 103 -8.07 14.53 -8.17
CA SER A 103 -8.45 15.80 -8.80
C SER A 103 -9.52 15.57 -9.86
N GLY A 104 -10.52 16.45 -9.92
CA GLY A 104 -11.55 16.39 -10.97
C GLY A 104 -10.92 16.50 -12.35
N GLY A 105 -11.22 15.53 -13.22
CA GLY A 105 -10.61 15.39 -14.55
C GLY A 105 -9.50 14.34 -14.64
N TYR A 106 -8.89 13.92 -13.51
CA TYR A 106 -7.89 12.85 -13.52
C TYR A 106 -8.46 11.54 -14.09
N PRO A 107 -7.74 10.78 -14.97
CA PRO A 107 -6.32 10.92 -15.31
C PRO A 107 -5.99 11.92 -16.43
N GLU A 108 -6.99 12.56 -17.05
CA GLU A 108 -6.76 13.58 -18.08
C GLU A 108 -6.34 14.92 -17.44
N ALA A 109 -6.68 16.04 -18.06
CA ALA A 109 -6.35 17.36 -17.56
C ALA A 109 -7.11 17.71 -16.28
N TYR A 110 -6.41 18.20 -15.26
CA TYR A 110 -6.97 18.63 -13.99
C TYR A 110 -6.32 19.91 -13.48
N GLU A 111 -7.08 20.65 -12.66
CA GLU A 111 -6.59 21.86 -12.01
C GLU A 111 -5.82 21.54 -10.73
N LYS A 112 -4.79 22.36 -10.45
CA LYS A 112 -4.01 22.33 -9.21
C LYS A 112 -4.28 23.59 -8.37
N GLY A 113 -3.78 23.62 -7.14
CA GLY A 113 -3.88 24.78 -6.25
C GLY A 113 -5.23 24.95 -5.56
N LYS A 114 -6.12 23.95 -5.64
CA LYS A 114 -7.38 23.99 -4.88
C LYS A 114 -7.10 23.69 -3.41
N GLN A 115 -7.63 24.54 -2.51
CA GLN A 115 -7.46 24.37 -1.07
C GLN A 115 -8.14 23.08 -0.60
N VAL A 116 -7.44 22.34 0.26
CA VAL A 116 -7.96 21.15 0.93
C VAL A 116 -8.29 21.54 2.38
N LYS A 117 -9.52 21.30 2.79
CA LYS A 117 -10.05 21.62 4.14
C LYS A 117 -10.59 20.36 4.81
N GLY A 118 -10.68 20.38 6.14
CA GLY A 118 -11.29 19.30 6.93
C GLY A 118 -10.34 18.18 7.32
N LEU A 119 -9.03 18.28 7.01
CA LEU A 119 -8.02 17.30 7.37
C LEU A 119 -7.90 17.10 8.89
N GLU A 120 -8.12 18.17 9.66
CA GLU A 120 -8.11 18.16 11.13
C GLU A 120 -9.19 17.26 11.74
N ASN A 121 -10.20 16.88 10.98
CA ASN A 121 -11.31 16.03 11.40
C ASN A 121 -11.15 14.56 10.96
N THR A 122 -9.94 14.20 10.52
CA THR A 122 -9.64 12.86 9.99
C THR A 122 -8.56 12.17 10.81
N GLU A 123 -8.57 10.82 10.82
CA GLU A 123 -7.60 10.04 11.59
C GLU A 123 -6.43 9.57 10.73
N LEU A 124 -6.70 8.83 9.67
CA LEU A 124 -5.67 8.17 8.87
C LEU A 124 -5.80 8.58 7.40
N VAL A 125 -5.24 9.74 7.10
CA VAL A 125 -5.20 10.30 5.75
C VAL A 125 -3.74 10.56 5.36
N PHE A 126 -3.35 10.03 4.21
CA PHE A 126 -2.02 10.20 3.65
C PHE A 126 -2.03 11.24 2.53
N HIS A 127 -1.04 12.12 2.54
CA HIS A 127 -0.82 13.07 1.47
C HIS A 127 -0.12 12.41 0.28
N ALA A 128 -0.68 12.57 -0.91
CA ALA A 128 -0.08 12.16 -2.18
C ALA A 128 0.25 13.42 -3.02
N GLY A 129 -0.66 13.85 -3.87
CA GLY A 129 -0.50 15.03 -4.71
C GLY A 129 -0.95 16.31 -4.03
N THR A 130 -0.36 16.68 -2.91
CA THR A 130 -0.60 17.93 -2.19
C THR A 130 0.69 18.72 -2.02
N ARG A 131 0.56 20.01 -1.70
CA ARG A 131 1.67 20.87 -1.25
C ARG A 131 1.15 21.90 -0.24
N LEU A 132 2.06 22.51 0.49
CA LEU A 132 1.75 23.68 1.31
C LEU A 132 1.91 24.98 0.50
N GLU A 133 0.94 25.88 0.61
CA GLU A 133 1.02 27.27 0.18
C GLU A 133 0.75 28.16 1.41
N GLY A 134 1.81 28.70 1.99
CA GLY A 134 1.73 29.30 3.32
C GLY A 134 1.35 28.23 4.35
N GLU A 135 0.25 28.47 5.07
CA GLU A 135 -0.32 27.52 6.05
C GLU A 135 -1.41 26.60 5.45
N GLN A 136 -1.71 26.72 4.16
CA GLN A 136 -2.78 26.00 3.52
C GLN A 136 -2.27 24.79 2.75
N VAL A 137 -2.96 23.65 2.90
CA VAL A 137 -2.76 22.49 2.04
C VAL A 137 -3.56 22.70 0.75
N VAL A 138 -2.89 22.53 -0.40
CA VAL A 138 -3.54 22.65 -1.70
C VAL A 138 -3.23 21.43 -2.59
N THR A 139 -4.10 21.17 -3.57
CA THR A 139 -3.90 20.11 -4.55
C THR A 139 -2.70 20.41 -5.47
N ASN A 140 -1.87 19.42 -5.75
CA ASN A 140 -0.71 19.54 -6.64
C ASN A 140 -0.51 18.34 -7.58
N GLY A 141 -1.39 17.37 -7.54
CA GLY A 141 -1.32 16.15 -8.35
C GLY A 141 -2.69 15.58 -8.68
N GLY A 142 -2.73 14.57 -9.54
CA GLY A 142 -3.97 13.87 -9.91
C GLY A 142 -4.52 13.04 -8.76
N ARG A 143 -3.70 12.20 -8.13
CA ARG A 143 -4.02 11.52 -6.87
C ARG A 143 -3.63 12.46 -5.73
N VAL A 144 -4.58 12.85 -4.92
CA VAL A 144 -4.45 13.95 -3.94
C VAL A 144 -4.22 13.44 -2.54
N LEU A 145 -5.12 12.60 -2.04
CA LEU A 145 -5.11 12.04 -0.69
C LEU A 145 -5.53 10.58 -0.71
N ALA A 146 -5.05 9.81 0.25
CA ALA A 146 -5.50 8.45 0.50
C ALA A 146 -6.09 8.35 1.91
N ALA A 147 -7.38 8.03 2.02
CA ALA A 147 -8.04 7.79 3.31
C ALA A 147 -8.07 6.29 3.58
N THR A 148 -7.46 5.87 4.70
CA THR A 148 -7.39 4.47 5.11
C THR A 148 -8.20 4.25 6.37
N SER A 149 -8.99 3.19 6.41
CA SER A 149 -9.77 2.82 7.59
C SER A 149 -9.73 1.33 7.85
N PHE A 150 -9.94 0.97 9.11
CA PHE A 150 -10.05 -0.42 9.56
C PHE A 150 -11.52 -0.80 9.80
N GLY A 151 -11.86 -2.05 9.51
CA GLY A 151 -13.17 -2.63 9.76
C GLY A 151 -13.09 -4.13 10.04
N GLU A 152 -14.13 -4.67 10.65
CA GLU A 152 -14.29 -6.12 10.83
C GLU A 152 -14.56 -6.82 9.48
N SER A 153 -15.06 -6.08 8.50
CA SER A 153 -15.28 -6.54 7.12
C SER A 153 -14.71 -5.57 6.10
N PHE A 154 -14.56 -6.04 4.86
CA PHE A 154 -14.16 -5.20 3.73
C PHE A 154 -15.13 -4.03 3.51
N ASN A 155 -16.44 -4.31 3.53
CA ASN A 155 -17.45 -3.27 3.32
C ASN A 155 -17.38 -2.19 4.39
N GLU A 156 -17.21 -2.57 5.66
CA GLU A 156 -17.08 -1.62 6.76
C GLU A 156 -15.84 -0.74 6.59
N ALA A 157 -14.68 -1.34 6.29
CA ALA A 157 -13.45 -0.57 6.08
C ALA A 157 -13.59 0.43 4.92
N VAL A 158 -14.18 0.01 3.80
CA VAL A 158 -14.42 0.88 2.63
C VAL A 158 -15.39 2.01 2.97
N THR A 159 -16.51 1.70 3.63
CA THR A 159 -17.51 2.72 4.03
C THR A 159 -16.87 3.80 4.90
N LYS A 160 -16.10 3.41 5.93
CA LYS A 160 -15.39 4.35 6.80
C LYS A 160 -14.38 5.22 6.05
N SER A 161 -13.69 4.67 5.06
CA SER A 161 -12.75 5.45 4.24
C SER A 161 -13.48 6.50 3.40
N PHE A 162 -14.66 6.18 2.86
CA PHE A 162 -15.50 7.18 2.18
C PHE A 162 -16.03 8.23 3.15
N GLU A 163 -16.56 7.84 4.31
CA GLU A 163 -17.01 8.78 5.35
C GLU A 163 -15.88 9.74 5.79
N THR A 164 -14.64 9.28 5.80
CA THR A 164 -13.47 10.12 6.07
C THR A 164 -13.28 11.14 4.95
N LEU A 165 -13.37 10.73 3.69
CA LEU A 165 -13.24 11.64 2.54
C LEU A 165 -14.37 12.65 2.45
N GLU A 166 -15.60 12.34 2.88
CA GLU A 166 -16.74 13.27 2.92
C GLU A 166 -16.50 14.48 3.86
N LYS A 167 -15.62 14.33 4.86
CA LYS A 167 -15.22 15.44 5.76
C LYS A 167 -14.25 16.39 5.11
N ILE A 168 -13.61 15.99 4.00
CA ILE A 168 -12.60 16.76 3.28
C ILE A 168 -13.26 17.49 2.12
N LYS A 169 -12.93 18.79 1.97
CA LYS A 169 -13.50 19.67 0.95
C LYS A 169 -12.40 20.40 0.21
#